data_8e36668fd7806d4297b590d804e7ee9b
#
_entry.id   8e36668fd7806d4297b590d804e7ee9b
#
_cell.length_a   1.000
_cell.length_b   1.000
_cell.length_c   1.000
_cell.angle_alpha   90.00
_cell.angle_beta   90.00
_cell.angle_gamma   90.00
#
_symmetry.space_group_name_H-M   'P 1'
#
loop_
_entity.id
_entity.type
_entity.pdbx_description
1 polymer ?
#
loop_
_entity_poly.entity_id
_entity_poly.type
_entity_poly.pdbx_seq_one_letter_code
_entity_poly.pdbx_strand_id
1 'polypeptide(L)'
;MNFSIILNSRKRPMYLDSAINSVLETADNPNLIDFWVRYDNDDEITSEYVKTNPFSSAKVNFLSGPRPNNLNTELNSLAAASNGQYIIIFNDDCVMQTSGWDTYACGFLDDSFQDGICYGQTSDTSADKPQGTEYSSFPIISRKAFEALGYFMKEEFVGLGGDSSIYRIYKEVDRVVDLKEIVVDHIFHNTIEKVMAPDETAQQMRENSWRRSIDPFTIDISKDLEKLKKSLYN
;
A
#
# COMPACT_ATOMS: atom_id res chain seq x y z
N MET A 1 -3.03 15.48 8.81
CA MET A 1 -2.22 14.24 8.64
C MET A 1 -1.50 14.34 7.33
N ASN A 2 -0.19 14.05 7.32
CA ASN A 2 0.54 14.02 6.07
C ASN A 2 0.41 12.66 5.39
N PHE A 3 0.51 11.57 6.17
CA PHE A 3 0.44 10.21 5.62
C PHE A 3 -0.66 9.38 6.26
N SER A 4 -1.40 8.65 5.45
CA SER A 4 -2.26 7.54 5.85
C SER A 4 -1.68 6.23 5.34
N ILE A 5 -1.31 5.35 6.25
CA ILE A 5 -0.79 4.01 5.95
C ILE A 5 -1.98 3.05 5.98
N ILE A 6 -2.26 2.40 4.86
CA ILE A 6 -3.36 1.46 4.74
C ILE A 6 -2.84 0.04 4.59
N LEU A 7 -3.34 -0.89 5.37
CA LEU A 7 -2.91 -2.29 5.33
C LEU A 7 -3.98 -3.27 5.81
N ASN A 8 -3.84 -4.51 5.35
CA ASN A 8 -4.64 -5.63 5.81
C ASN A 8 -3.77 -6.55 6.67
N SER A 9 -4.36 -7.17 7.71
CA SER A 9 -3.68 -8.18 8.52
C SER A 9 -4.63 -9.32 8.85
N ARG A 10 -4.07 -10.54 8.94
CA ARG A 10 -4.80 -11.73 9.37
C ARG A 10 -3.90 -12.70 10.11
N LYS A 11 -4.26 -13.05 11.37
CA LYS A 11 -3.60 -14.04 12.22
C LYS A 11 -2.11 -13.80 12.48
N ARG A 12 -1.64 -12.58 12.27
CA ARG A 12 -0.21 -12.21 12.35
C ARG A 12 0.04 -10.94 13.18
N PRO A 13 -0.46 -10.85 14.44
CA PRO A 13 -0.35 -9.63 15.24
C PRO A 13 1.11 -9.19 15.48
N MET A 14 2.06 -10.12 15.59
CA MET A 14 3.47 -9.77 15.77
C MET A 14 4.08 -9.09 14.53
N TYR A 15 3.68 -9.50 13.35
CA TYR A 15 4.11 -8.85 12.11
C TYR A 15 3.48 -7.47 11.98
N LEU A 16 2.18 -7.37 12.25
CA LEU A 16 1.48 -6.09 12.28
C LEU A 16 2.14 -5.09 13.25
N ASP A 17 2.54 -5.57 14.43
CA ASP A 17 3.27 -4.79 15.43
C ASP A 17 4.61 -4.28 14.86
N SER A 18 5.40 -5.18 14.28
CA SER A 18 6.67 -4.84 13.65
C SER A 18 6.50 -3.85 12.49
N ALA A 19 5.50 -4.04 11.64
CA ALA A 19 5.23 -3.16 10.51
C ALA A 19 4.89 -1.73 10.96
N ILE A 20 3.95 -1.57 11.89
CA ILE A 20 3.54 -0.27 12.41
C ILE A 20 4.69 0.43 13.15
N ASN A 21 5.39 -0.28 14.03
CA ASN A 21 6.51 0.29 14.78
C ASN A 21 7.64 0.71 13.85
N SER A 22 7.98 -0.07 12.82
CA SER A 22 9.03 0.31 11.88
C SER A 22 8.75 1.63 11.17
N VAL A 23 7.51 1.85 10.76
CA VAL A 23 7.09 3.11 10.13
C VAL A 23 7.20 4.29 11.10
N LEU A 24 6.79 4.10 12.36
CA LEU A 24 6.82 5.16 13.39
C LEU A 24 8.23 5.47 13.85
N GLU A 25 9.07 4.47 14.07
CA GLU A 25 10.43 4.60 14.58
C GLU A 25 11.39 5.24 13.56
N THR A 26 11.10 5.07 12.28
CA THR A 26 11.91 5.64 11.20
C THR A 26 11.40 6.99 10.70
N ALA A 27 10.22 7.43 11.13
CA ALA A 27 9.67 8.73 10.74
C ALA A 27 10.24 9.87 11.61
N ASP A 28 10.50 11.02 10.99
CA ASP A 28 10.84 12.27 11.71
C ASP A 28 9.62 12.85 12.43
N ASN A 29 8.42 12.66 11.86
CA ASN A 29 7.17 13.26 12.35
C ASN A 29 6.06 12.21 12.57
N PRO A 30 6.23 11.22 13.46
CA PRO A 30 5.27 10.12 13.63
C PRO A 30 3.86 10.58 14.01
N ASN A 31 3.71 11.75 14.63
CA ASN A 31 2.41 12.33 14.98
C ASN A 31 1.58 12.79 13.77
N LEU A 32 2.20 12.92 12.59
CA LEU A 32 1.55 13.27 11.33
C LEU A 32 1.18 12.06 10.47
N ILE A 33 1.31 10.86 11.04
CA ILE A 33 1.00 9.58 10.40
C ILE A 33 -0.21 8.97 11.09
N ASP A 34 -1.17 8.46 10.32
CA ASP A 34 -2.21 7.57 10.81
C ASP A 34 -2.20 6.23 10.06
N PHE A 35 -2.70 5.22 10.75
CA PHE A 35 -2.83 3.87 10.19
C PHE A 35 -4.29 3.49 10.08
N TRP A 36 -4.62 2.79 9.02
CA TRP A 36 -5.94 2.23 8.73
C TRP A 36 -5.76 0.74 8.47
N VAL A 37 -6.04 -0.04 9.49
CA VAL A 37 -5.77 -1.48 9.53
C VAL A 37 -7.08 -2.24 9.41
N ARG A 38 -7.21 -3.06 8.38
CA ARG A 38 -8.34 -3.95 8.18
C ARG A 38 -7.97 -5.37 8.63
N TYR A 39 -8.83 -5.99 9.43
CA TYR A 39 -8.72 -7.41 9.79
C TYR A 39 -10.06 -8.13 9.65
N ASP A 40 -10.02 -9.45 9.51
CA ASP A 40 -11.22 -10.25 9.30
C ASP A 40 -11.95 -10.50 10.63
N ASN A 41 -13.28 -10.45 10.63
CA ASN A 41 -14.09 -10.62 11.85
C ASN A 41 -14.10 -12.06 12.37
N ASP A 42 -13.66 -13.03 11.57
CA ASP A 42 -13.41 -14.44 11.96
C ASP A 42 -11.97 -14.69 12.45
N ASP A 43 -11.15 -13.64 12.54
CA ASP A 43 -9.78 -13.69 13.04
C ASP A 43 -9.75 -13.35 14.54
N GLU A 44 -9.95 -14.37 15.36
CA GLU A 44 -9.95 -14.23 16.82
C GLU A 44 -8.59 -13.75 17.35
N ILE A 45 -7.47 -14.19 16.73
CA ILE A 45 -6.11 -13.86 17.18
C ILE A 45 -5.86 -12.36 17.03
N THR A 46 -6.11 -11.79 15.85
CA THR A 46 -5.96 -10.35 15.63
C THR A 46 -7.00 -9.56 16.43
N SER A 47 -8.23 -10.06 16.56
CA SER A 47 -9.28 -9.43 17.35
C SER A 47 -8.90 -9.28 18.83
N GLU A 48 -8.35 -10.32 19.44
CA GLU A 48 -7.88 -10.26 20.84
C GLU A 48 -6.69 -9.31 20.99
N TYR A 49 -5.75 -9.33 20.05
CA TYR A 49 -4.63 -8.40 20.04
C TYR A 49 -5.09 -6.94 19.99
N VAL A 50 -6.01 -6.61 19.10
CA VAL A 50 -6.56 -5.23 18.96
C VAL A 50 -7.21 -4.74 20.25
N LYS A 51 -7.89 -5.62 21.02
CA LYS A 51 -8.51 -5.28 22.31
C LYS A 51 -7.48 -4.84 23.37
N THR A 52 -6.23 -5.24 23.25
CA THR A 52 -5.15 -4.79 24.16
C THR A 52 -4.76 -3.34 23.95
N ASN A 53 -5.26 -2.69 22.88
CA ASN A 53 -4.89 -1.33 22.47
C ASN A 53 -3.37 -1.13 22.36
N PRO A 54 -2.68 -1.93 21.54
CA PRO A 54 -1.22 -2.02 21.53
C PRO A 54 -0.53 -0.72 21.07
N PHE A 55 -1.25 0.16 20.37
CA PHE A 55 -0.75 1.41 19.81
C PHE A 55 -1.42 2.63 20.44
N SER A 56 -1.60 2.66 21.75
CA SER A 56 -2.32 3.74 22.46
C SER A 56 -1.71 5.14 22.27
N SER A 57 -0.42 5.23 21.92
CA SER A 57 0.30 6.48 21.63
C SER A 57 0.29 6.90 20.15
N ALA A 58 -0.18 6.04 19.26
CA ALA A 58 -0.23 6.28 17.81
C ALA A 58 -1.68 6.34 17.30
N LYS A 59 -1.88 6.95 16.14
CA LYS A 59 -3.20 7.03 15.52
C LYS A 59 -3.44 5.79 14.66
N VAL A 60 -3.91 4.70 15.26
CA VAL A 60 -4.22 3.45 14.55
C VAL A 60 -5.72 3.19 14.59
N ASN A 61 -6.34 3.16 13.41
CA ASN A 61 -7.75 2.89 13.20
C ASN A 61 -7.91 1.43 12.78
N PHE A 62 -8.49 0.60 13.64
CA PHE A 62 -8.77 -0.80 13.35
C PHE A 62 -10.20 -0.96 12.84
N LEU A 63 -10.36 -1.61 11.70
CA LEU A 63 -11.65 -1.93 11.11
C LEU A 63 -11.79 -3.43 10.92
N SER A 64 -12.85 -4.01 11.47
CA SER A 64 -13.17 -5.41 11.25
C SER A 64 -14.29 -5.58 10.24
N GLY A 65 -14.29 -6.70 9.51
CA GLY A 65 -15.36 -7.03 8.59
C GLY A 65 -15.22 -8.47 8.07
N PRO A 66 -16.15 -8.94 7.24
CA PRO A 66 -16.07 -10.29 6.68
C PRO A 66 -14.83 -10.44 5.80
N ARG A 67 -14.32 -11.67 5.70
CA ARG A 67 -13.16 -11.97 4.84
C ARG A 67 -13.46 -11.54 3.40
N PRO A 68 -12.64 -10.68 2.78
CA PRO A 68 -12.90 -10.15 1.46
C PRO A 68 -12.61 -11.18 0.36
N ASN A 69 -13.37 -11.11 -0.72
CA ASN A 69 -13.06 -11.86 -1.94
C ASN A 69 -11.97 -11.18 -2.79
N ASN A 70 -11.72 -9.89 -2.53
CA ASN A 70 -10.76 -9.07 -3.24
C ASN A 70 -10.12 -8.06 -2.27
N LEU A 71 -8.82 -8.17 -2.05
CA LEU A 71 -8.10 -7.25 -1.16
C LEU A 71 -8.02 -5.83 -1.70
N ASN A 72 -8.02 -5.64 -3.02
CA ASN A 72 -7.97 -4.30 -3.61
C ASN A 72 -9.21 -3.48 -3.29
N THR A 73 -10.39 -4.12 -3.22
CA THR A 73 -11.62 -3.45 -2.76
C THR A 73 -11.49 -2.95 -1.33
N GLU A 74 -10.89 -3.74 -0.44
CA GLU A 74 -10.67 -3.34 0.95
C GLU A 74 -9.64 -2.21 1.05
N LEU A 75 -8.53 -2.29 0.33
CA LEU A 75 -7.52 -1.22 0.28
C LEU A 75 -8.13 0.10 -0.24
N ASN A 76 -8.98 0.04 -1.27
CA ASN A 76 -9.70 1.22 -1.76
C ASN A 76 -10.64 1.80 -0.69
N SER A 77 -11.32 0.95 0.06
CA SER A 77 -12.20 1.38 1.17
C SER A 77 -11.41 2.04 2.29
N LEU A 78 -10.25 1.51 2.67
CA LEU A 78 -9.35 2.12 3.64
C LEU A 78 -8.82 3.47 3.15
N ALA A 79 -8.41 3.54 1.88
CA ALA A 79 -7.96 4.79 1.27
C ALA A 79 -9.06 5.86 1.27
N ALA A 80 -10.32 5.48 0.99
CA ALA A 80 -11.46 6.39 1.02
C ALA A 80 -11.80 6.86 2.44
N ALA A 81 -11.64 6.01 3.46
CA ALA A 81 -11.89 6.35 4.86
C ALA A 81 -10.78 7.22 5.47
N SER A 82 -9.57 7.14 4.95
CA SER A 82 -8.39 7.85 5.46
C SER A 82 -8.39 9.34 5.06
N ASN A 83 -7.55 10.15 5.75
CA ASN A 83 -7.54 11.61 5.58
C ASN A 83 -6.13 12.19 5.29
N GLY A 84 -5.10 11.36 5.14
CA GLY A 84 -3.76 11.82 4.83
C GLY A 84 -3.68 12.50 3.46
N GLN A 85 -2.81 13.50 3.34
CA GLN A 85 -2.46 14.12 2.08
C GLN A 85 -1.85 13.11 1.11
N TYR A 86 -1.10 12.16 1.65
CA TYR A 86 -0.50 11.03 0.97
C TYR A 86 -1.01 9.71 1.54
N ILE A 87 -1.21 8.74 0.69
CA ILE A 87 -1.68 7.40 1.04
C ILE A 87 -0.60 6.41 0.64
N ILE A 88 -0.25 5.50 1.56
CA ILE A 88 0.72 4.43 1.32
C ILE A 88 0.03 3.10 1.55
N ILE A 89 0.10 2.19 0.57
CA ILE A 89 -0.18 0.78 0.84
C ILE A 89 1.02 0.18 1.55
N PHE A 90 0.75 -0.57 2.60
CA PHE A 90 1.76 -1.31 3.33
C PHE A 90 1.26 -2.74 3.60
N ASN A 91 2.15 -3.66 3.91
CA ASN A 91 1.78 -5.01 4.32
C ASN A 91 2.21 -5.24 5.77
N ASP A 92 1.50 -6.11 6.47
CA ASP A 92 1.86 -6.47 7.85
C ASP A 92 3.19 -7.24 7.97
N ASP A 93 3.70 -7.79 6.88
CA ASP A 93 4.99 -8.48 6.77
C ASP A 93 6.12 -7.63 6.17
N CYS A 94 5.99 -6.31 6.28
CA CYS A 94 6.96 -5.35 5.77
C CYS A 94 7.56 -4.49 6.89
N VAL A 95 8.76 -3.98 6.64
CA VAL A 95 9.49 -3.08 7.55
C VAL A 95 10.02 -1.89 6.79
N MET A 96 9.72 -0.68 7.26
CA MET A 96 10.31 0.55 6.75
C MET A 96 11.77 0.63 7.19
N GLN A 97 12.69 0.79 6.23
CA GLN A 97 14.13 0.80 6.48
C GLN A 97 14.72 2.21 6.52
N THR A 98 14.09 3.16 5.85
CA THR A 98 14.67 4.49 5.65
C THR A 98 14.29 5.44 6.77
N SER A 99 15.28 5.91 7.56
CA SER A 99 15.07 6.96 8.54
C SER A 99 14.73 8.30 7.87
N GLY A 100 13.77 9.05 8.43
CA GLY A 100 13.31 10.33 7.88
C GLY A 100 12.51 10.20 6.59
N TRP A 101 11.97 9.01 6.30
CA TRP A 101 11.26 8.71 5.07
C TRP A 101 10.10 9.67 4.80
N ASP A 102 9.39 10.10 5.83
CA ASP A 102 8.24 11.02 5.76
C ASP A 102 8.65 12.43 5.35
N THR A 103 9.73 12.95 5.93
CA THR A 103 10.31 14.26 5.55
C THR A 103 10.86 14.22 4.14
N TYR A 104 11.58 13.14 3.79
CA TYR A 104 12.11 12.95 2.45
C TYR A 104 10.98 12.89 1.41
N ALA A 105 9.95 12.09 1.66
CA ALA A 105 8.80 11.97 0.75
C ALA A 105 8.09 13.31 0.55
N CYS A 106 7.79 14.06 1.61
CA CYS A 106 7.16 15.38 1.52
C CYS A 106 8.00 16.35 0.69
N GLY A 107 9.32 16.40 0.90
CA GLY A 107 10.23 17.30 0.19
C GLY A 107 10.22 17.10 -1.33
N PHE A 108 9.94 15.89 -1.80
CA PHE A 108 9.83 15.61 -3.23
C PHE A 108 8.39 15.69 -3.76
N LEU A 109 7.41 15.22 -3.00
CA LEU A 109 6.03 15.14 -3.47
C LEU A 109 5.33 16.49 -3.46
N ASP A 110 5.60 17.35 -2.46
CA ASP A 110 4.95 18.67 -2.34
C ASP A 110 5.34 19.61 -3.49
N ASP A 111 6.58 19.51 -3.98
CA ASP A 111 7.13 20.38 -5.01
C ASP A 111 7.03 19.80 -6.43
N SER A 112 6.65 18.53 -6.58
CA SER A 112 6.71 17.85 -7.87
C SER A 112 5.71 18.38 -8.89
N PHE A 113 4.47 18.65 -8.46
CA PHE A 113 3.38 19.06 -9.35
C PHE A 113 2.45 20.06 -8.67
N GLN A 114 2.19 21.21 -9.34
CA GLN A 114 1.34 22.29 -8.80
C GLN A 114 -0.10 21.84 -8.50
N ASP A 115 -0.63 20.89 -9.27
CA ASP A 115 -1.96 20.30 -9.05
C ASP A 115 -1.97 19.33 -7.86
N GLY A 116 -0.80 18.87 -7.41
CA GLY A 116 -0.62 17.92 -6.33
C GLY A 116 -1.07 16.49 -6.67
N ILE A 117 -1.19 16.15 -7.97
CA ILE A 117 -1.52 14.79 -8.43
C ILE A 117 -0.22 14.06 -8.76
N CYS A 118 0.19 13.11 -7.92
CA CYS A 118 1.44 12.40 -8.08
C CYS A 118 1.40 10.97 -7.53
N TYR A 119 2.34 10.17 -8.05
CA TYR A 119 2.67 8.81 -7.62
C TYR A 119 4.14 8.79 -7.22
N GLY A 120 4.44 8.51 -5.97
CA GLY A 120 5.79 8.32 -5.46
C GLY A 120 6.20 6.86 -5.58
N GLN A 121 7.30 6.63 -6.29
CA GLN A 121 7.87 5.29 -6.50
C GLN A 121 8.94 5.01 -5.46
N THR A 122 8.63 4.20 -4.46
CA THR A 122 9.57 3.71 -3.45
C THR A 122 10.34 2.47 -3.95
N SER A 123 11.35 2.04 -3.22
CA SER A 123 12.02 0.76 -3.42
C SER A 123 11.49 -0.31 -2.46
N ASP A 124 11.47 -1.55 -2.90
CA ASP A 124 11.25 -2.69 -2.04
C ASP A 124 12.25 -3.81 -2.32
N THR A 125 12.49 -4.65 -1.32
CA THR A 125 13.46 -5.74 -1.38
C THR A 125 12.85 -7.07 -1.85
N SER A 126 11.63 -7.06 -2.38
CA SER A 126 10.94 -8.28 -2.83
C SER A 126 11.76 -9.05 -3.86
N ALA A 127 12.16 -10.26 -3.50
CA ALA A 127 12.97 -11.14 -4.38
C ALA A 127 12.21 -11.62 -5.63
N ASP A 128 10.88 -11.56 -5.59
CA ASP A 128 10.01 -12.07 -6.66
C ASP A 128 9.83 -11.09 -7.83
N LYS A 129 10.37 -9.88 -7.74
CA LYS A 129 10.29 -8.93 -8.84
C LYS A 129 11.24 -9.31 -9.97
N PRO A 130 10.77 -9.37 -11.22
CA PRO A 130 11.66 -9.54 -12.36
C PRO A 130 12.73 -8.45 -12.38
N GLN A 131 13.96 -8.82 -12.78
CA GLN A 131 15.04 -7.86 -12.91
C GLN A 131 14.64 -6.75 -13.88
N GLY A 132 14.82 -5.48 -13.48
CA GLY A 132 14.42 -4.31 -14.26
C GLY A 132 12.97 -3.86 -14.04
N THR A 133 12.29 -4.41 -13.03
CA THR A 133 10.96 -3.93 -12.63
C THR A 133 11.03 -2.47 -12.15
N GLU A 134 10.20 -1.62 -12.77
CA GLU A 134 10.19 -0.19 -12.46
C GLU A 134 9.10 0.24 -11.46
N TYR A 135 8.13 -0.62 -11.13
CA TYR A 135 7.06 -0.27 -10.19
C TYR A 135 7.41 -0.62 -8.74
N SER A 136 6.80 0.06 -7.79
CA SER A 136 6.85 -0.25 -6.36
C SER A 136 5.66 -1.07 -5.91
N SER A 137 5.86 -2.03 -5.01
CA SER A 137 4.77 -2.72 -4.30
C SER A 137 4.17 -1.83 -3.20
N PHE A 138 4.89 -0.80 -2.77
CA PHE A 138 4.51 0.12 -1.70
C PHE A 138 4.52 1.58 -2.18
N PRO A 139 3.69 1.92 -3.19
CA PRO A 139 3.67 3.26 -3.73
C PRO A 139 3.06 4.25 -2.74
N ILE A 140 3.48 5.50 -2.88
CA ILE A 140 2.86 6.65 -2.22
C ILE A 140 2.03 7.39 -3.26
N ILE A 141 0.72 7.51 -3.10
CA ILE A 141 -0.06 8.37 -3.97
C ILE A 141 -0.63 9.57 -3.20
N SER A 142 -0.74 10.70 -3.87
CA SER A 142 -1.40 11.85 -3.28
C SER A 142 -2.92 11.60 -3.14
N ARG A 143 -3.54 12.24 -2.16
CA ARG A 143 -4.99 12.23 -1.97
C ARG A 143 -5.72 12.69 -3.25
N LYS A 144 -5.23 13.74 -3.88
CA LYS A 144 -5.79 14.24 -5.14
C LYS A 144 -5.69 13.22 -6.28
N ALA A 145 -4.61 12.43 -6.31
CA ALA A 145 -4.45 11.35 -7.29
C ALA A 145 -5.48 10.23 -7.08
N PHE A 146 -5.70 9.83 -5.81
CA PHE A 146 -6.76 8.89 -5.45
C PHE A 146 -8.16 9.41 -5.83
N GLU A 147 -8.45 10.66 -5.52
CA GLU A 147 -9.75 11.29 -5.83
C GLU A 147 -9.98 11.40 -7.35
N ALA A 148 -8.94 11.71 -8.12
CA ALA A 148 -9.02 11.82 -9.58
C ALA A 148 -9.36 10.48 -10.25
N LEU A 149 -8.77 9.38 -9.78
CA LEU A 149 -9.06 8.03 -10.30
C LEU A 149 -10.31 7.41 -9.67
N GLY A 150 -10.56 7.68 -8.39
CA GLY A 150 -11.63 7.07 -7.58
C GLY A 150 -11.24 5.72 -6.97
N TYR A 151 -9.99 5.32 -7.06
CA TYR A 151 -9.45 4.09 -6.45
C TYR A 151 -7.93 4.21 -6.27
N PHE A 152 -7.38 3.40 -5.37
CA PHE A 152 -5.93 3.19 -5.23
C PHE A 152 -5.47 2.00 -6.08
N MET A 153 -6.15 0.87 -5.98
CA MET A 153 -5.85 -0.35 -6.74
C MET A 153 -7.04 -0.76 -7.58
N LYS A 154 -6.79 -1.17 -8.82
CA LYS A 154 -7.84 -1.70 -9.70
C LYS A 154 -8.43 -2.99 -9.14
N GLU A 155 -9.76 -3.06 -9.04
CA GLU A 155 -10.48 -4.21 -8.49
C GLU A 155 -10.55 -5.42 -9.45
N GLU A 156 -10.21 -5.21 -10.72
CA GLU A 156 -10.08 -6.30 -11.69
C GLU A 156 -8.94 -7.27 -11.32
N PHE A 157 -7.92 -6.78 -10.59
CA PHE A 157 -6.85 -7.62 -10.09
C PHE A 157 -7.22 -8.23 -8.74
N VAL A 158 -7.14 -9.54 -8.66
CA VAL A 158 -7.33 -10.28 -7.41
C VAL A 158 -5.97 -10.83 -6.99
N GLY A 159 -5.22 -10.06 -6.21
CA GLY A 159 -3.86 -10.40 -5.79
C GLY A 159 -2.79 -9.63 -6.57
N LEU A 160 -2.11 -10.28 -7.52
CA LEU A 160 -0.97 -9.68 -8.23
C LEU A 160 -1.41 -8.76 -9.38
N GLY A 161 -0.61 -7.75 -9.68
CA GLY A 161 -0.74 -6.88 -10.86
C GLY A 161 -1.41 -5.52 -10.60
N GLY A 162 -1.98 -5.29 -9.43
CA GLY A 162 -2.57 -3.99 -9.08
C GLY A 162 -1.52 -2.88 -9.03
N ASP A 163 -0.38 -3.14 -8.40
CA ASP A 163 0.77 -2.26 -8.25
C ASP A 163 1.39 -1.85 -9.60
N SER A 164 1.65 -2.80 -10.48
CA SER A 164 2.17 -2.53 -11.81
C SER A 164 1.18 -1.78 -12.71
N SER A 165 -0.12 -2.09 -12.58
CA SER A 165 -1.18 -1.40 -13.30
C SER A 165 -1.30 0.07 -12.89
N ILE A 166 -1.30 0.37 -11.59
CA ILE A 166 -1.40 1.75 -11.10
C ILE A 166 -0.15 2.57 -11.47
N TYR A 167 1.05 1.99 -11.36
CA TYR A 167 2.28 2.61 -11.81
C TYR A 167 2.20 3.02 -13.29
N ARG A 168 1.74 2.11 -14.16
CA ARG A 168 1.60 2.36 -15.60
C ARG A 168 0.70 3.56 -15.88
N ILE A 169 -0.43 3.69 -15.17
CA ILE A 169 -1.36 4.82 -15.34
C ILE A 169 -0.65 6.16 -15.08
N TYR A 170 0.10 6.28 -13.98
CA TYR A 170 0.80 7.53 -13.66
C TYR A 170 2.02 7.77 -14.55
N LYS A 171 2.70 6.72 -15.00
CA LYS A 171 3.81 6.81 -15.96
C LYS A 171 3.36 7.38 -17.31
N GLU A 172 2.20 6.96 -17.82
CA GLU A 172 1.63 7.42 -19.10
C GLU A 172 1.24 8.92 -19.10
N VAL A 173 1.16 9.55 -17.95
CA VAL A 173 0.86 10.98 -17.83
C VAL A 173 1.99 11.77 -17.17
N ASP A 174 3.17 11.19 -17.06
CA ASP A 174 4.38 11.81 -16.48
C ASP A 174 4.14 12.33 -15.03
N ARG A 175 3.51 11.52 -14.18
CA ARG A 175 3.19 11.85 -12.78
C ARG A 175 3.91 10.97 -11.76
N VAL A 176 5.00 10.33 -12.16
CA VAL A 176 5.83 9.51 -11.27
C VAL A 176 6.96 10.35 -10.69
N VAL A 177 7.07 10.33 -9.37
CA VAL A 177 8.18 10.92 -8.59
C VAL A 177 9.08 9.79 -8.12
N ASP A 178 10.37 9.89 -8.38
CA ASP A 178 11.35 8.89 -7.92
C ASP A 178 11.64 9.09 -6.42
N LEU A 179 11.25 8.12 -5.62
CA LEU A 179 11.48 8.05 -4.17
C LEU A 179 12.22 6.76 -3.80
N LYS A 180 13.08 6.25 -4.67
CA LYS A 180 13.77 4.95 -4.50
C LYS A 180 14.72 4.90 -3.31
N GLU A 181 15.07 6.03 -2.73
CA GLU A 181 15.80 6.10 -1.45
C GLU A 181 14.93 5.63 -0.27
N ILE A 182 13.61 5.66 -0.41
CA ILE A 182 12.69 5.07 0.58
C ILE A 182 12.60 3.58 0.31
N VAL A 183 13.18 2.79 1.21
CA VAL A 183 13.27 1.34 1.09
C VAL A 183 12.32 0.67 2.08
N VAL A 184 11.47 -0.22 1.56
CA VAL A 184 10.63 -1.11 2.35
C VAL A 184 11.15 -2.53 2.20
N ASP A 185 11.44 -3.17 3.32
CA ASP A 185 11.86 -4.58 3.34
C ASP A 185 10.65 -5.51 3.46
N HIS A 186 10.47 -6.40 2.49
CA HIS A 186 9.42 -7.40 2.48
C HIS A 186 9.95 -8.69 3.12
N ILE A 187 9.93 -8.75 4.44
CA ILE A 187 10.59 -9.78 5.27
C ILE A 187 10.11 -11.18 4.91
N PHE A 188 8.83 -11.36 4.67
CA PHE A 188 8.22 -12.66 4.41
C PHE A 188 8.78 -13.31 3.13
N HIS A 189 8.95 -12.54 2.07
CA HIS A 189 9.51 -13.05 0.82
C HIS A 189 11.00 -13.40 0.91
N ASN A 190 11.75 -12.73 1.80
CA ASN A 190 13.19 -12.89 1.86
C ASN A 190 13.68 -13.94 2.86
N THR A 191 12.92 -14.20 3.95
CA THR A 191 13.47 -14.98 5.08
C THR A 191 12.57 -16.13 5.53
N ILE A 192 11.28 -16.05 5.40
CA ILE A 192 10.31 -16.91 6.12
C ILE A 192 9.65 -17.96 5.23
N GLU A 193 9.59 -17.81 3.91
CA GLU A 193 9.13 -18.89 3.03
C GLU A 193 9.94 -20.20 3.20
N LYS A 194 11.14 -20.09 3.77
CA LYS A 194 11.98 -21.26 4.08
C LYS A 194 11.70 -21.85 5.46
N VAL A 195 11.00 -21.19 6.35
CA VAL A 195 10.88 -21.57 7.77
C VAL A 195 9.43 -21.77 8.22
N MET A 196 8.45 -21.12 7.61
CA MET A 196 7.03 -21.28 7.97
C MET A 196 6.23 -21.70 6.75
N ALA A 197 5.30 -22.64 6.95
CA ALA A 197 4.32 -22.96 5.90
C ALA A 197 3.58 -21.69 5.50
N PRO A 198 3.38 -21.44 4.19
CA PRO A 198 2.63 -20.28 3.74
C PRO A 198 1.25 -20.30 4.41
N ASP A 199 0.82 -19.15 4.95
CA ASP A 199 -0.51 -19.10 5.55
C ASP A 199 -1.57 -19.37 4.48
N GLU A 200 -2.73 -19.87 4.91
CA GLU A 200 -3.83 -20.23 4.00
C GLU A 200 -4.24 -19.08 3.10
N THR A 201 -4.04 -17.82 3.54
CA THR A 201 -4.39 -16.60 2.80
C THR A 201 -3.41 -16.36 1.65
N ALA A 202 -2.10 -16.45 1.92
CA ALA A 202 -1.08 -16.31 0.89
C ALA A 202 -1.18 -17.42 -0.16
N GLN A 203 -1.45 -18.67 0.28
CA GLN A 203 -1.67 -19.78 -0.62
C GLN A 203 -2.93 -19.57 -1.50
N GLN A 204 -4.04 -19.17 -0.91
CA GLN A 204 -5.29 -18.90 -1.62
C GLN A 204 -5.17 -17.72 -2.59
N MET A 205 -4.41 -16.69 -2.24
CA MET A 205 -4.11 -15.56 -3.14
C MET A 205 -3.28 -16.01 -4.34
N ARG A 206 -2.22 -16.80 -4.11
CA ARG A 206 -1.42 -17.37 -5.20
C ARG A 206 -2.28 -18.23 -6.13
N GLU A 207 -3.09 -19.13 -5.58
CA GLU A 207 -4.01 -19.97 -6.37
C GLU A 207 -5.03 -19.15 -7.16
N ASN A 208 -5.58 -18.08 -6.59
CA ASN A 208 -6.53 -17.19 -7.27
C ASN A 208 -5.87 -16.29 -8.31
N SER A 209 -4.65 -15.79 -8.06
CA SER A 209 -3.91 -14.94 -9.01
C SER A 209 -3.51 -15.70 -10.27
N TRP A 210 -3.10 -16.97 -10.15
CA TRP A 210 -2.79 -17.82 -11.29
C TRP A 210 -4.02 -18.17 -12.16
N ARG A 211 -5.21 -18.18 -11.57
CA ARG A 211 -6.46 -18.51 -12.29
C ARG A 211 -7.08 -17.31 -13.02
N ARG A 212 -6.67 -16.08 -12.72
CA ARG A 212 -7.17 -14.84 -13.32
C ARG A 212 -6.01 -13.99 -13.80
N SER A 213 -5.22 -14.50 -14.74
CA SER A 213 -4.11 -13.78 -15.32
C SER A 213 -4.58 -12.64 -16.24
N ILE A 214 -5.00 -11.54 -15.65
CA ILE A 214 -5.07 -10.26 -16.35
C ILE A 214 -3.64 -9.75 -16.35
N ASP A 215 -3.05 -9.58 -17.53
CA ASP A 215 -1.74 -8.98 -17.66
C ASP A 215 -1.86 -7.47 -17.38
N PRO A 216 -1.22 -6.96 -16.32
CA PRO A 216 -1.29 -5.54 -15.96
C PRO A 216 -0.70 -4.61 -17.01
N PHE A 217 0.13 -5.13 -17.91
CA PHE A 217 0.74 -4.35 -18.98
C PHE A 217 -0.13 -4.27 -20.24
N THR A 218 -1.11 -5.13 -20.40
CA THR A 218 -2.00 -5.17 -21.55
C THR A 218 -3.45 -4.76 -21.25
N ILE A 219 -3.81 -4.61 -19.97
CA ILE A 219 -5.16 -4.13 -19.60
C ILE A 219 -5.41 -2.73 -20.20
N ASP A 220 -6.63 -2.51 -20.66
CA ASP A 220 -7.06 -1.19 -21.16
C ASP A 220 -7.15 -0.19 -19.98
N ILE A 221 -6.33 0.86 -20.03
CA ILE A 221 -6.30 1.97 -19.08
C ILE A 221 -6.82 3.29 -19.66
N SER A 222 -7.41 3.27 -20.86
CA SER A 222 -7.84 4.48 -21.57
C SER A 222 -8.79 5.36 -20.76
N LYS A 223 -9.75 4.72 -20.05
CA LYS A 223 -10.71 5.44 -19.19
C LYS A 223 -10.04 6.06 -17.97
N ASP A 224 -9.02 5.42 -17.43
CA ASP A 224 -8.27 5.93 -16.27
C ASP A 224 -7.42 7.12 -16.68
N LEU A 225 -6.77 7.03 -17.82
CA LEU A 225 -6.03 8.15 -18.41
C LEU A 225 -6.94 9.35 -18.73
N GLU A 226 -8.14 9.11 -19.22
CA GLU A 226 -9.13 10.17 -19.48
C GLU A 226 -9.54 10.88 -18.17
N LYS A 227 -9.88 10.11 -17.12
CA LYS A 227 -10.20 10.66 -15.80
C LYS A 227 -9.06 11.50 -15.23
N LEU A 228 -7.84 10.94 -15.28
CA LEU A 228 -6.67 11.60 -14.73
C LEU A 228 -6.34 12.88 -15.50
N LYS A 229 -6.31 12.83 -16.83
CA LYS A 229 -6.10 14.00 -17.69
C LYS A 229 -7.14 15.10 -17.45
N LYS A 230 -8.42 14.75 -17.28
CA LYS A 230 -9.45 15.72 -16.93
C LYS A 230 -9.15 16.44 -15.61
N SER A 231 -8.62 15.75 -14.62
CA SER A 231 -8.25 16.37 -13.33
C SER A 231 -6.97 17.19 -13.40
N LEU A 232 -6.07 16.91 -14.36
CA LEU A 232 -4.81 17.65 -14.56
C LEU A 232 -5.02 19.00 -15.26
N TYR A 233 -6.10 19.16 -16.04
CA TYR A 233 -6.33 20.35 -16.90
C TYR A 233 -7.53 21.20 -16.43
N ASN A 234 -8.14 20.88 -15.29
CA ASN A 234 -9.16 21.72 -14.61
C ASN A 234 -8.57 22.43 -13.39
#